data_bc8e56ace230566c1d6e6b7f1dc771c1
#
_entry.id   bc8e56ace230566c1d6e6b7f1dc771c1
#
_cell.length_a   1.000
_cell.length_b   1.000
_cell.length_c   1.000
_cell.angle_alpha   90.00
_cell.angle_beta   90.00
_cell.angle_gamma   90.00
#
_symmetry.space_group_name_H-M   'P 1'
#
loop_
_entity.id
_entity.type
_entity.pdbx_description
1 polymer ?
#
loop_
_entity_poly.entity_id
_entity_poly.type
_entity_poly.pdbx_seq_one_letter_code
_entity_poly.pdbx_strand_id
1 'polypeptide(L)'
;GKTLIGLLILMTKLNKGEGPCVYVCPNIYLADQVCKEASKFGIPICTIGENKQLPIEFTSGKRILVTHVQKIFNGKTIFKIGNLSEKIGAIVLDDAHACLDAIRDAFIISIKRNSNKGLYEKILELFEDDLMEQGEGSLWDIKNNENYESVMMIPYWAWVDKKSQMLEILASNEDKSEITFVWPLIKDNLQSCQAFINGKEIQISPVVTPINKFGSFVNAKNRILMSATTQDDSFFVKTLGISVDAIKNPITNETLKWSGEKMILI
;
A
#
# COMPACT_ATOMS: atom_id res chain seq x y z
N GLY A 1 -4.62 24.90 -4.49
CA GLY A 1 -3.67 24.02 -3.90
C GLY A 1 -3.17 22.90 -4.79
N LYS A 2 -2.40 21.99 -4.20
CA LYS A 2 -1.81 20.81 -4.88
C LYS A 2 -2.86 19.97 -5.60
N THR A 3 -4.01 19.74 -4.99
CA THR A 3 -5.12 18.95 -5.55
C THR A 3 -5.54 19.44 -6.93
N LEU A 4 -5.77 20.75 -7.08
CA LEU A 4 -6.16 21.34 -8.36
C LEU A 4 -5.06 21.15 -9.44
N ILE A 5 -3.78 21.30 -9.05
CA ILE A 5 -2.66 21.07 -9.98
C ILE A 5 -2.67 19.63 -10.50
N GLY A 6 -2.81 18.64 -9.62
CA GLY A 6 -2.89 17.23 -10.01
C GLY A 6 -4.07 16.93 -10.94
N LEU A 7 -5.25 17.48 -10.64
CA LEU A 7 -6.43 17.34 -11.49
C LEU A 7 -6.24 17.99 -12.87
N LEU A 8 -5.64 19.19 -12.95
CA LEU A 8 -5.35 19.86 -14.21
C LEU A 8 -4.32 19.12 -15.06
N ILE A 9 -3.30 18.53 -14.44
CA ILE A 9 -2.34 17.67 -15.14
C ILE A 9 -3.07 16.48 -15.77
N LEU A 10 -3.89 15.76 -14.99
CA LEU A 10 -4.64 14.62 -15.52
C LEU A 10 -5.65 15.02 -16.59
N MET A 11 -6.32 16.16 -16.44
CA MET A 11 -7.23 16.69 -17.48
C MET A 11 -6.47 17.00 -18.78
N THR A 12 -5.27 17.57 -18.67
CA THR A 12 -4.41 17.82 -19.83
C THR A 12 -4.03 16.51 -20.54
N LYS A 13 -3.75 15.45 -19.76
CA LYS A 13 -3.45 14.11 -20.30
C LYS A 13 -4.67 13.50 -20.99
N LEU A 14 -5.87 13.60 -20.42
CA LEU A 14 -7.11 13.14 -21.07
C LEU A 14 -7.35 13.86 -22.40
N ASN A 15 -7.21 15.18 -22.42
CA ASN A 15 -7.41 16.00 -23.63
C ASN A 15 -6.42 15.67 -24.75
N LYS A 16 -5.22 15.15 -24.40
CA LYS A 16 -4.22 14.65 -25.35
C LYS A 16 -4.43 13.20 -25.78
N GLY A 17 -5.50 12.53 -25.30
CA GLY A 17 -5.73 11.11 -25.56
C GLY A 17 -4.74 10.18 -24.83
N GLU A 18 -4.10 10.65 -23.77
CA GLU A 18 -3.16 9.89 -22.95
C GLU A 18 -3.82 9.23 -21.72
N GLY A 19 -5.14 9.01 -21.78
CA GLY A 19 -5.91 8.32 -20.73
C GLY A 19 -5.85 6.79 -20.85
N PRO A 20 -6.57 6.07 -19.97
CA PRO A 20 -7.32 6.54 -18.80
C PRO A 20 -6.45 7.19 -17.71
N CYS A 21 -7.05 8.11 -16.92
CA CYS A 21 -6.35 8.86 -15.89
C CYS A 21 -6.92 8.62 -14.49
N VAL A 22 -6.05 8.40 -13.49
CA VAL A 22 -6.43 8.13 -12.09
C VAL A 22 -5.79 9.13 -11.14
N TYR A 23 -6.59 9.67 -10.24
CA TYR A 23 -6.16 10.45 -9.09
C TYR A 23 -6.30 9.60 -7.83
N VAL A 24 -5.20 9.32 -7.14
CA VAL A 24 -5.14 8.41 -5.99
C VAL A 24 -4.85 9.19 -4.73
N CYS A 25 -5.69 9.03 -3.73
CA CYS A 25 -5.52 9.59 -2.40
C CYS A 25 -5.09 8.50 -1.39
N PRO A 26 -4.46 8.86 -0.27
CA PRO A 26 -4.10 7.91 0.77
C PRO A 26 -5.30 7.14 1.34
N ASN A 27 -6.44 7.81 1.49
CA ASN A 27 -7.66 7.25 2.06
C ASN A 27 -8.93 7.81 1.41
N ILE A 28 -10.08 7.23 1.77
CA ILE A 28 -11.38 7.59 1.21
C ILE A 28 -11.81 9.03 1.54
N TYR A 29 -11.50 9.53 2.74
CA TYR A 29 -11.90 10.88 3.15
C TYR A 29 -11.23 11.96 2.30
N LEU A 30 -9.95 11.77 1.97
CA LEU A 30 -9.21 12.66 1.07
C LEU A 30 -9.73 12.54 -0.36
N ALA A 31 -10.10 11.34 -0.81
CA ALA A 31 -10.73 11.16 -2.13
C ALA A 31 -12.05 11.95 -2.24
N ASP A 32 -12.89 11.93 -1.20
CA ASP A 32 -14.14 12.70 -1.16
C ASP A 32 -13.88 14.22 -1.19
N GLN A 33 -12.82 14.69 -0.54
CA GLN A 33 -12.42 16.10 -0.59
C GLN A 33 -11.99 16.49 -2.01
N VAL A 34 -11.22 15.64 -2.69
CA VAL A 34 -10.82 15.86 -4.10
C VAL A 34 -12.04 15.92 -5.01
N CYS A 35 -13.04 15.05 -4.81
CA CYS A 35 -14.28 15.07 -5.58
C CYS A 35 -15.04 16.39 -5.40
N LYS A 36 -15.14 16.90 -4.17
CA LYS A 36 -15.76 18.20 -3.86
C LYS A 36 -15.01 19.35 -4.51
N GLU A 37 -13.67 19.33 -4.49
CA GLU A 37 -12.84 20.35 -5.11
C GLU A 37 -12.96 20.30 -6.65
N ALA A 38 -12.90 19.12 -7.26
CA ALA A 38 -13.10 18.95 -8.69
C ALA A 38 -14.44 19.51 -9.16
N SER A 39 -15.52 19.29 -8.40
CA SER A 39 -16.86 19.81 -8.70
C SER A 39 -16.91 21.34 -8.68
N LYS A 40 -16.20 21.99 -7.75
CA LYS A 40 -16.12 23.47 -7.71
C LYS A 40 -15.50 24.08 -8.96
N PHE A 41 -14.57 23.36 -9.57
CA PHE A 41 -13.86 23.82 -10.78
C PHE A 41 -14.43 23.23 -12.08
N GLY A 42 -15.54 22.48 -12.02
CA GLY A 42 -16.15 21.85 -13.19
C GLY A 42 -15.28 20.79 -13.86
N ILE A 43 -14.33 20.18 -13.14
CA ILE A 43 -13.45 19.13 -13.68
C ILE A 43 -14.21 17.81 -13.76
N PRO A 44 -14.28 17.15 -14.94
CA PRO A 44 -15.03 15.92 -15.11
C PRO A 44 -14.33 14.75 -14.43
N ILE A 45 -14.91 14.28 -13.35
CA ILE A 45 -14.44 13.13 -12.57
C ILE A 45 -15.49 12.02 -12.51
N CYS A 46 -15.07 10.81 -12.12
CA CYS A 46 -15.91 9.70 -11.73
C CYS A 46 -15.31 8.97 -10.53
N THR A 47 -16.10 8.16 -9.85
CA THR A 47 -15.72 7.34 -8.70
C THR A 47 -16.18 5.91 -8.89
N ILE A 48 -15.61 4.97 -8.14
CA ILE A 48 -16.03 3.58 -8.13
C ILE A 48 -17.37 3.49 -7.39
N GLY A 49 -18.42 3.03 -8.08
CA GLY A 49 -19.74 2.86 -7.50
C GLY A 49 -19.88 1.61 -6.62
N GLU A 50 -21.08 1.39 -6.10
CA GLU A 50 -21.42 0.23 -5.24
C GLU A 50 -21.26 -1.12 -5.95
N ASN A 51 -21.41 -1.16 -7.25
CA ASN A 51 -21.18 -2.36 -8.09
C ASN A 51 -19.72 -2.83 -8.10
N LYS A 52 -18.80 -2.08 -7.52
CA LYS A 52 -17.37 -2.37 -7.46
C LYS A 52 -16.73 -2.64 -8.83
N GLN A 53 -17.23 -2.00 -9.89
CA GLN A 53 -16.69 -2.07 -11.23
C GLN A 53 -16.04 -0.75 -11.61
N LEU A 54 -15.10 -0.80 -12.55
CA LEU A 54 -14.50 0.42 -13.12
C LEU A 54 -15.56 1.15 -13.98
N PRO A 55 -15.78 2.46 -13.76
CA PRO A 55 -16.72 3.24 -14.55
C PRO A 55 -16.34 3.25 -16.03
N ILE A 56 -17.35 3.19 -16.90
CA ILE A 56 -17.16 3.25 -18.37
C ILE A 56 -16.54 4.59 -18.77
N GLU A 57 -16.90 5.67 -18.09
CA GLU A 57 -16.36 7.00 -18.31
C GLU A 57 -14.84 7.07 -18.05
N PHE A 58 -14.37 6.28 -17.09
CA PHE A 58 -12.94 6.12 -16.82
C PHE A 58 -12.27 5.29 -17.91
N THR A 59 -12.76 4.07 -18.15
CA THR A 59 -12.13 3.14 -19.11
C THR A 59 -12.12 3.68 -20.53
N SER A 60 -13.10 4.51 -20.91
CA SER A 60 -13.15 5.22 -22.19
C SER A 60 -12.31 6.50 -22.23
N GLY A 61 -11.63 6.88 -21.13
CA GLY A 61 -10.82 8.07 -21.07
C GLY A 61 -11.59 9.40 -21.11
N LYS A 62 -12.87 9.39 -20.68
CA LYS A 62 -13.72 10.60 -20.68
C LYS A 62 -13.67 11.38 -19.38
N ARG A 63 -13.42 10.70 -18.26
CA ARG A 63 -13.37 11.29 -16.92
C ARG A 63 -12.19 10.79 -16.13
N ILE A 64 -11.68 11.62 -15.22
CA ILE A 64 -10.63 11.24 -14.26
C ILE A 64 -11.28 10.39 -13.19
N LEU A 65 -10.74 9.20 -12.93
CA LEU A 65 -11.16 8.40 -11.79
C LEU A 65 -10.48 8.94 -10.52
N VAL A 66 -11.27 9.34 -9.54
CA VAL A 66 -10.78 9.66 -8.19
C VAL A 66 -11.01 8.45 -7.28
N THR A 67 -9.95 7.99 -6.62
CA THR A 67 -10.00 6.81 -5.75
C THR A 67 -8.92 6.88 -4.66
N HIS A 68 -8.78 5.83 -3.86
CA HIS A 68 -7.79 5.75 -2.80
C HIS A 68 -6.93 4.48 -2.93
N VAL A 69 -5.79 4.47 -2.24
CA VAL A 69 -4.73 3.46 -2.34
C VAL A 69 -5.31 2.04 -2.26
N GLN A 70 -6.17 1.73 -1.28
CA GLN A 70 -6.68 0.38 -1.06
C GLN A 70 -7.56 -0.15 -2.21
N LYS A 71 -8.03 0.70 -3.13
CA LYS A 71 -8.77 0.22 -4.32
C LYS A 71 -7.86 -0.29 -5.42
N ILE A 72 -6.63 0.21 -5.49
CA ILE A 72 -5.63 -0.17 -6.51
C ILE A 72 -4.70 -1.23 -5.97
N PHE A 73 -4.15 -1.01 -4.76
CA PHE A 73 -3.09 -1.82 -4.17
C PHE A 73 -3.66 -2.83 -3.16
N ASN A 74 -4.23 -3.91 -3.66
CA ASN A 74 -4.64 -5.08 -2.89
C ASN A 74 -4.75 -6.31 -3.81
N GLY A 75 -4.70 -7.51 -3.26
CA GLY A 75 -4.69 -8.74 -4.04
C GLY A 75 -6.00 -9.08 -4.76
N LYS A 76 -7.12 -8.41 -4.40
CA LYS A 76 -8.44 -8.55 -5.05
C LYS A 76 -8.88 -7.24 -5.72
N THR A 77 -7.92 -6.44 -6.18
CA THR A 77 -8.20 -5.15 -6.82
C THR A 77 -9.02 -5.32 -8.11
N ILE A 78 -9.98 -4.41 -8.31
CA ILE A 78 -10.77 -4.35 -9.55
C ILE A 78 -9.93 -3.94 -10.76
N PHE A 79 -8.73 -3.38 -10.54
CA PHE A 79 -7.76 -3.08 -11.59
C PHE A 79 -7.02 -4.31 -12.08
N LYS A 80 -7.26 -5.49 -11.46
CA LYS A 80 -6.58 -6.75 -11.69
C LYS A 80 -5.07 -6.67 -11.41
N ILE A 81 -4.41 -7.82 -11.36
CA ILE A 81 -2.98 -7.92 -11.08
C ILE A 81 -2.24 -8.63 -12.22
N GLY A 82 -0.94 -8.42 -12.27
CA GLY A 82 -0.06 -9.03 -13.27
C GLY A 82 -0.39 -8.57 -14.70
N ASN A 83 -0.35 -9.50 -15.64
CA ASN A 83 -0.56 -9.23 -17.06
C ASN A 83 -2.01 -8.86 -17.43
N LEU A 84 -2.96 -9.14 -16.53
CA LEU A 84 -4.37 -8.80 -16.72
C LEU A 84 -4.73 -7.40 -16.22
N SER A 85 -3.76 -6.66 -15.65
CA SER A 85 -3.99 -5.34 -15.08
C SER A 85 -4.55 -4.36 -16.11
N GLU A 86 -5.52 -3.55 -15.66
CA GLU A 86 -6.10 -2.48 -16.48
C GLU A 86 -5.04 -1.45 -16.87
N LYS A 87 -5.09 -1.01 -18.12
CA LYS A 87 -4.13 -0.01 -18.64
C LYS A 87 -4.48 1.36 -18.13
N ILE A 88 -3.50 2.06 -17.57
CA ILE A 88 -3.60 3.45 -17.13
C ILE A 88 -2.59 4.29 -17.91
N GLY A 89 -3.03 5.41 -18.46
CA GLY A 89 -2.16 6.35 -19.17
C GLY A 89 -1.42 7.27 -18.20
N ALA A 90 -2.14 7.83 -17.22
CA ALA A 90 -1.55 8.68 -16.19
C ALA A 90 -2.15 8.42 -14.81
N ILE A 91 -1.29 8.38 -13.80
CA ILE A 91 -1.66 8.22 -12.39
C ILE A 91 -0.97 9.28 -11.54
N VAL A 92 -1.74 9.94 -10.69
CA VAL A 92 -1.26 10.87 -9.66
C VAL A 92 -1.43 10.20 -8.30
N LEU A 93 -0.38 10.21 -7.48
CA LEU A 93 -0.45 9.93 -6.05
C LEU A 93 -0.43 11.26 -5.30
N ASP A 94 -1.54 11.63 -4.67
CA ASP A 94 -1.65 12.82 -3.82
C ASP A 94 -1.16 12.48 -2.42
N ASP A 95 -0.39 13.38 -1.82
CA ASP A 95 0.36 13.09 -0.60
C ASP A 95 1.14 11.77 -0.70
N ALA A 96 2.15 11.80 -1.56
CA ALA A 96 2.86 10.59 -1.98
C ALA A 96 3.46 9.78 -0.82
N HIS A 97 3.88 10.42 0.29
CA HIS A 97 4.37 9.71 1.48
C HIS A 97 3.25 8.93 2.17
N ALA A 98 2.11 9.57 2.41
CA ALA A 98 0.96 8.88 3.01
C ALA A 98 0.41 7.78 2.08
N CYS A 99 0.45 7.98 0.75
CA CYS A 99 0.15 6.91 -0.21
C CYS A 99 1.15 5.75 -0.11
N LEU A 100 2.45 6.05 0.04
CA LEU A 100 3.49 5.03 0.16
C LEU A 100 3.28 4.16 1.41
N ASP A 101 3.00 4.78 2.56
CA ASP A 101 2.71 4.05 3.79
C ASP A 101 1.48 3.14 3.62
N ALA A 102 0.40 3.66 3.06
CA ALA A 102 -0.79 2.87 2.78
C ALA A 102 -0.55 1.74 1.76
N ILE A 103 0.37 1.93 0.79
CA ILE A 103 0.79 0.86 -0.14
C ILE A 103 1.59 -0.21 0.60
N ARG A 104 2.50 0.17 1.50
CA ARG A 104 3.28 -0.79 2.29
C ARG A 104 2.38 -1.64 3.18
N ASP A 105 1.41 -1.01 3.85
CA ASP A 105 0.43 -1.69 4.70
C ASP A 105 -0.40 -2.72 3.93
N ALA A 106 -0.65 -2.48 2.64
CA ALA A 106 -1.39 -3.41 1.78
C ALA A 106 -0.66 -4.74 1.52
N PHE A 107 0.61 -4.87 1.90
CA PHE A 107 1.40 -6.11 1.79
C PHE A 107 1.66 -6.78 3.15
N ILE A 108 1.07 -6.27 4.23
CA ILE A 108 1.27 -6.80 5.57
C ILE A 108 0.05 -7.64 5.97
N ILE A 109 0.28 -8.92 6.27
CA ILE A 109 -0.69 -9.72 7.02
C ILE A 109 -0.48 -9.42 8.50
N SER A 110 -1.49 -8.88 9.19
CA SER A 110 -1.45 -8.63 10.64
C SER A 110 -2.47 -9.54 11.33
N ILE A 111 -1.97 -10.58 12.01
CA ILE A 111 -2.76 -11.55 12.74
C ILE A 111 -2.82 -11.12 14.19
N LYS A 112 -3.91 -10.46 14.59
CA LYS A 112 -4.11 -9.96 15.95
C LYS A 112 -4.52 -11.08 16.89
N ARG A 113 -3.85 -11.19 18.05
CA ARG A 113 -4.11 -12.21 19.07
C ARG A 113 -5.54 -12.15 19.60
N ASN A 114 -6.07 -10.96 19.84
CA ASN A 114 -7.41 -10.78 20.41
C ASN A 114 -8.56 -11.19 19.45
N SER A 115 -8.40 -11.02 18.13
CA SER A 115 -9.43 -11.35 17.13
C SER A 115 -9.23 -12.72 16.47
N ASN A 116 -8.00 -13.23 16.44
CA ASN A 116 -7.61 -14.50 15.80
C ASN A 116 -6.70 -15.35 16.68
N LYS A 117 -7.08 -15.55 17.96
CA LYS A 117 -6.25 -16.23 18.97
C LYS A 117 -5.73 -17.57 18.50
N GLY A 118 -6.57 -18.45 17.98
CA GLY A 118 -6.15 -19.79 17.55
C GLY A 118 -5.15 -19.77 16.38
N LEU A 119 -5.28 -18.83 15.45
CA LEU A 119 -4.32 -18.67 14.36
C LEU A 119 -2.98 -18.10 14.86
N TYR A 120 -3.06 -17.10 15.75
CA TYR A 120 -1.88 -16.52 16.39
C TYR A 120 -1.08 -17.59 17.15
N GLU A 121 -1.76 -18.35 18.01
CA GLU A 121 -1.13 -19.41 18.82
C GLU A 121 -0.55 -20.51 17.94
N LYS A 122 -1.27 -20.96 16.91
CA LYS A 122 -0.77 -21.97 15.98
C LYS A 122 0.54 -21.56 15.29
N ILE A 123 0.67 -20.29 14.91
CA ILE A 123 1.91 -19.78 14.30
C ILE A 123 3.01 -19.63 15.36
N LEU A 124 2.68 -19.14 16.56
CA LEU A 124 3.63 -19.04 17.66
C LEU A 124 4.21 -20.43 18.03
N GLU A 125 3.36 -21.43 18.19
CA GLU A 125 3.77 -22.83 18.48
C GLU A 125 4.66 -23.41 17.37
N LEU A 126 4.36 -23.10 16.11
CA LEU A 126 5.17 -23.55 14.98
C LEU A 126 6.63 -23.11 15.08
N PHE A 127 6.89 -21.92 15.62
CA PHE A 127 8.23 -21.34 15.73
C PHE A 127 8.78 -21.27 17.16
N GLU A 128 8.09 -21.90 18.14
CA GLU A 128 8.41 -21.75 19.55
C GLU A 128 9.86 -22.15 19.87
N ASP A 129 10.33 -23.29 19.36
CA ASP A 129 11.69 -23.78 19.63
C ASP A 129 12.75 -22.80 19.06
N ASP A 130 12.56 -22.31 17.84
CA ASP A 130 13.50 -21.37 17.22
C ASP A 130 13.53 -20.00 17.92
N LEU A 131 12.37 -19.57 18.43
CA LEU A 131 12.26 -18.33 19.21
C LEU A 131 12.84 -18.51 20.62
N MET A 132 12.71 -19.69 21.21
CA MET A 132 13.30 -20.03 22.49
C MET A 132 14.84 -19.96 22.43
N GLU A 133 15.44 -20.53 21.38
CA GLU A 133 16.88 -20.45 21.14
C GLU A 133 17.36 -19.01 20.92
N GLN A 134 16.53 -18.16 20.32
CA GLN A 134 16.87 -16.77 20.07
C GLN A 134 16.80 -15.91 21.34
N GLY A 135 15.84 -16.17 22.26
CA GLY A 135 15.69 -15.39 23.48
C GLY A 135 14.51 -15.82 24.35
N GLU A 136 14.78 -16.71 25.31
CA GLU A 136 13.78 -17.28 26.21
C GLU A 136 12.96 -16.22 26.97
N GLY A 137 13.62 -15.17 27.49
CA GLY A 137 12.95 -14.10 28.25
C GLY A 137 11.97 -13.29 27.41
N SER A 138 12.35 -12.95 26.17
CA SER A 138 11.46 -12.24 25.25
C SER A 138 10.30 -13.10 24.80
N LEU A 139 10.52 -14.39 24.54
CA LEU A 139 9.46 -15.32 24.21
C LEU A 139 8.48 -15.50 25.38
N TRP A 140 9.00 -15.62 26.61
CA TRP A 140 8.16 -15.71 27.80
C TRP A 140 7.26 -14.47 27.94
N ASP A 141 7.82 -13.27 27.71
CA ASP A 141 7.06 -12.02 27.76
C ASP A 141 5.97 -11.97 26.68
N ILE A 142 6.28 -12.33 25.45
CA ILE A 142 5.32 -12.43 24.33
C ILE A 142 4.17 -13.40 24.64
N LYS A 143 4.48 -14.56 25.27
CA LYS A 143 3.46 -15.56 25.62
C LYS A 143 2.53 -15.10 26.73
N ASN A 144 3.05 -14.37 27.73
CA ASN A 144 2.33 -14.04 28.95
C ASN A 144 1.76 -12.62 28.98
N ASN A 145 2.28 -11.70 28.17
CA ASN A 145 1.86 -10.29 28.14
C ASN A 145 1.30 -9.89 26.78
N GLU A 146 0.05 -9.43 26.77
CA GLU A 146 -0.59 -8.90 25.56
C GLU A 146 -0.19 -7.43 25.32
N ASN A 147 1.09 -7.18 25.03
CA ASN A 147 1.64 -5.85 24.80
C ASN A 147 2.54 -5.81 23.55
N TYR A 148 3.12 -4.64 23.24
CA TYR A 148 4.07 -4.45 22.13
C TYR A 148 5.52 -4.29 22.60
N GLU A 149 5.81 -4.49 23.89
CA GLU A 149 7.12 -4.19 24.47
C GLU A 149 8.19 -5.17 24.00
N SER A 150 7.86 -6.46 23.99
CA SER A 150 8.75 -7.49 23.45
C SER A 150 8.38 -7.83 22.02
N VAL A 151 9.33 -7.68 21.10
CA VAL A 151 9.19 -8.03 19.69
C VAL A 151 10.31 -8.96 19.28
N MET A 152 9.96 -10.08 18.65
CA MET A 152 10.93 -11.01 18.07
C MET A 152 10.70 -11.15 16.57
N MET A 153 11.77 -11.21 15.80
CA MET A 153 11.71 -11.61 14.38
C MET A 153 11.86 -13.12 14.30
N ILE A 154 10.98 -13.80 13.55
CA ILE A 154 11.17 -15.21 13.26
C ILE A 154 12.46 -15.37 12.45
N PRO A 155 13.41 -16.22 12.90
CA PRO A 155 14.70 -16.41 12.21
C PRO A 155 14.50 -16.84 10.76
N TYR A 156 15.28 -16.27 9.85
CA TYR A 156 15.17 -16.55 8.42
C TYR A 156 15.26 -18.06 8.11
N TRP A 157 16.17 -18.78 8.73
CA TRP A 157 16.31 -20.23 8.52
C TRP A 157 15.07 -21.00 8.98
N ALA A 158 14.50 -20.68 10.14
CA ALA A 158 13.28 -21.30 10.64
C ALA A 158 12.08 -21.00 9.71
N TRP A 159 12.01 -19.77 9.20
CA TRP A 159 11.00 -19.38 8.22
C TRP A 159 11.09 -20.19 6.93
N VAL A 160 12.30 -20.40 6.40
CA VAL A 160 12.53 -21.18 5.19
C VAL A 160 12.21 -22.65 5.41
N ASP A 161 12.65 -23.22 6.54
CA ASP A 161 12.45 -24.64 6.87
C ASP A 161 10.96 -24.96 7.07
N LYS A 162 10.23 -24.06 7.72
CA LYS A 162 8.80 -24.25 8.03
C LYS A 162 7.85 -23.58 7.02
N LYS A 163 8.39 -23.16 5.86
CA LYS A 163 7.61 -22.49 4.81
C LYS A 163 6.37 -23.27 4.37
N SER A 164 6.48 -24.58 4.22
CA SER A 164 5.37 -25.42 3.76
C SER A 164 4.22 -25.45 4.78
N GLN A 165 4.52 -25.53 6.08
CA GLN A 165 3.53 -25.47 7.13
C GLN A 165 2.89 -24.07 7.20
N MET A 166 3.68 -23.00 7.05
CA MET A 166 3.15 -21.64 7.00
C MET A 166 2.23 -21.42 5.79
N LEU A 167 2.60 -21.95 4.63
CA LEU A 167 1.77 -21.88 3.42
C LEU A 167 0.43 -22.59 3.64
N GLU A 168 0.43 -23.77 4.24
CA GLU A 168 -0.79 -24.51 4.59
C GLU A 168 -1.65 -23.75 5.59
N ILE A 169 -1.04 -23.19 6.65
CA ILE A 169 -1.75 -22.40 7.67
C ILE A 169 -2.42 -21.17 7.04
N LEU A 170 -1.70 -20.40 6.24
CA LEU A 170 -2.24 -19.19 5.63
C LEU A 170 -3.29 -19.52 4.54
N ALA A 171 -3.08 -20.55 3.72
CA ALA A 171 -4.04 -20.97 2.72
C ALA A 171 -5.35 -21.48 3.33
N SER A 172 -5.27 -22.22 4.44
CA SER A 172 -6.46 -22.69 5.18
C SER A 172 -7.25 -21.58 5.87
N ASN A 173 -6.70 -20.35 5.92
CA ASN A 173 -7.31 -19.18 6.51
C ASN A 173 -7.45 -18.00 5.52
N GLU A 174 -7.41 -18.28 4.21
CA GLU A 174 -7.39 -17.23 3.18
C GLU A 174 -8.69 -16.39 3.10
N ASP A 175 -9.79 -16.88 3.68
CA ASP A 175 -11.08 -16.19 3.79
C ASP A 175 -11.10 -15.13 4.88
N LYS A 176 -10.16 -15.19 5.84
CA LYS A 176 -10.06 -14.19 6.92
C LYS A 176 -9.69 -12.81 6.35
N SER A 177 -10.33 -11.78 6.89
CA SER A 177 -10.15 -10.38 6.44
C SER A 177 -8.70 -9.92 6.41
N GLU A 178 -7.91 -10.36 7.39
CA GLU A 178 -6.50 -10.02 7.55
C GLU A 178 -5.60 -10.64 6.47
N ILE A 179 -6.05 -11.74 5.87
CA ILE A 179 -5.27 -12.54 4.90
C ILE A 179 -5.76 -12.32 3.48
N THR A 180 -7.07 -12.26 3.28
CA THR A 180 -7.75 -12.36 1.98
C THR A 180 -7.28 -11.36 0.93
N PHE A 181 -6.87 -10.14 1.34
CA PHE A 181 -6.42 -9.09 0.41
C PHE A 181 -4.91 -9.08 0.19
N VAL A 182 -4.14 -9.67 1.09
CA VAL A 182 -2.67 -9.73 1.02
C VAL A 182 -2.19 -11.05 0.40
N TRP A 183 -2.88 -12.14 0.70
CA TRP A 183 -2.49 -13.49 0.28
C TRP A 183 -2.19 -13.64 -1.22
N PRO A 184 -3.02 -13.14 -2.15
CA PRO A 184 -2.71 -13.22 -3.58
C PRO A 184 -1.42 -12.49 -3.98
N LEU A 185 -0.94 -11.56 -3.14
CA LEU A 185 0.26 -10.77 -3.41
C LEU A 185 1.55 -11.47 -2.96
N ILE A 186 1.49 -12.30 -1.90
CA ILE A 186 2.70 -12.86 -1.27
C ILE A 186 2.81 -14.40 -1.37
N LYS A 187 1.72 -15.12 -1.62
CA LYS A 187 1.69 -16.60 -1.59
C LYS A 187 2.76 -17.26 -2.45
N ASP A 188 3.03 -16.72 -3.64
CA ASP A 188 4.00 -17.29 -4.59
C ASP A 188 5.46 -17.05 -4.15
N ASN A 189 5.68 -16.06 -3.26
CA ASN A 189 7.00 -15.64 -2.77
C ASN A 189 7.08 -15.62 -1.24
N LEU A 190 6.35 -16.52 -0.56
CA LEU A 190 6.30 -16.57 0.90
C LEU A 190 7.69 -16.73 1.53
N GLN A 191 8.62 -17.43 0.87
CA GLN A 191 10.01 -17.58 1.30
C GLN A 191 10.78 -16.25 1.41
N SER A 192 10.37 -15.22 0.65
CA SER A 192 10.97 -13.88 0.67
C SER A 192 10.24 -12.93 1.64
N CYS A 193 9.36 -13.46 2.47
CA CYS A 193 8.72 -12.73 3.55
C CYS A 193 9.52 -12.86 4.84
N GLN A 194 9.29 -11.90 5.72
CA GLN A 194 9.75 -11.90 7.10
C GLN A 194 8.54 -11.83 8.03
N ALA A 195 8.68 -12.30 9.24
CA ALA A 195 7.62 -12.20 10.23
C ALA A 195 8.16 -11.68 11.57
N PHE A 196 7.40 -10.79 12.17
CA PHE A 196 7.63 -10.26 13.50
C PHE A 196 6.47 -10.67 14.40
N ILE A 197 6.80 -11.03 15.63
CA ILE A 197 5.83 -11.44 16.63
C ILE A 197 6.00 -10.62 17.90
N ASN A 198 4.90 -10.18 18.47
CA ASN A 198 4.81 -9.56 19.78
C ASN A 198 3.57 -10.08 20.51
N GLY A 199 3.36 -9.72 21.77
CA GLY A 199 2.24 -10.22 22.57
C GLY A 199 0.84 -9.93 22.01
N LYS A 200 0.70 -9.01 21.06
CA LYS A 200 -0.60 -8.62 20.47
C LYS A 200 -0.83 -9.09 19.05
N GLU A 201 0.22 -9.23 18.24
CA GLU A 201 0.06 -9.57 16.83
C GLU A 201 1.29 -10.25 16.23
N ILE A 202 1.06 -10.95 15.13
CA ILE A 202 2.09 -11.42 14.21
C ILE A 202 1.93 -10.64 12.92
N GLN A 203 3.01 -9.99 12.46
CA GLN A 203 3.07 -9.31 11.18
C GLN A 203 3.94 -10.09 10.20
N ILE A 204 3.38 -10.41 9.03
CA ILE A 204 4.08 -11.08 7.93
C ILE A 204 4.11 -10.14 6.75
N SER A 205 5.30 -9.82 6.24
CA SER A 205 5.49 -8.91 5.12
C SER A 205 6.63 -9.34 4.21
N PRO A 206 6.57 -9.04 2.91
CA PRO A 206 7.70 -9.27 2.03
C PRO A 206 8.86 -8.32 2.37
N VAL A 207 10.09 -8.82 2.33
CA VAL A 207 11.32 -8.02 2.52
C VAL A 207 11.42 -6.95 1.44
N VAL A 208 11.03 -7.29 0.21
CA VAL A 208 10.93 -6.36 -0.91
C VAL A 208 9.50 -6.36 -1.41
N THR A 209 8.86 -5.20 -1.40
CA THR A 209 7.47 -5.03 -1.85
C THR A 209 7.33 -5.40 -3.32
N PRO A 210 6.51 -6.41 -3.69
CA PRO A 210 6.36 -6.86 -5.07
C PRO A 210 5.41 -5.95 -5.86
N ILE A 211 5.78 -4.68 -6.01
CA ILE A 211 4.98 -3.63 -6.67
C ILE A 211 4.68 -3.96 -8.14
N ASN A 212 5.53 -4.76 -8.76
CA ASN A 212 5.36 -5.24 -10.15
C ASN A 212 4.09 -6.07 -10.36
N LYS A 213 3.47 -6.60 -9.32
CA LYS A 213 2.16 -7.25 -9.42
C LYS A 213 1.04 -6.27 -9.82
N PHE A 214 1.22 -4.97 -9.58
CA PHE A 214 0.27 -3.93 -9.95
C PHE A 214 0.61 -3.30 -11.30
N GLY A 215 0.35 -4.05 -12.40
CA GLY A 215 0.61 -3.59 -13.75
C GLY A 215 -0.05 -2.25 -14.10
N SER A 216 -1.23 -1.97 -13.55
CA SER A 216 -1.90 -0.67 -13.70
C SER A 216 -1.06 0.50 -13.19
N PHE A 217 -0.22 0.29 -12.17
CA PHE A 217 0.68 1.32 -11.65
C PHE A 217 2.02 1.32 -12.37
N VAL A 218 2.70 0.15 -12.43
CA VAL A 218 4.08 0.10 -12.95
C VAL A 218 4.17 0.37 -14.45
N ASN A 219 3.13 0.01 -15.21
CA ASN A 219 3.06 0.20 -16.66
C ASN A 219 2.36 1.52 -17.06
N ALA A 220 1.91 2.33 -16.09
CA ALA A 220 1.34 3.62 -16.39
C ALA A 220 2.39 4.52 -17.08
N LYS A 221 2.02 5.11 -18.22
CA LYS A 221 2.94 5.96 -19.03
C LYS A 221 3.47 7.15 -18.23
N ASN A 222 2.62 7.73 -17.38
CA ASN A 222 2.96 8.87 -16.55
C ASN A 222 2.60 8.55 -15.10
N ARG A 223 3.59 8.45 -14.22
CA ARG A 223 3.44 8.31 -12.77
C ARG A 223 3.87 9.61 -12.11
N ILE A 224 2.96 10.28 -11.45
CA ILE A 224 3.16 11.62 -10.87
C ILE A 224 2.99 11.52 -9.36
N LEU A 225 4.02 11.87 -8.63
CA LEU A 225 4.01 11.93 -7.18
C LEU A 225 3.89 13.37 -6.73
N MET A 226 2.93 13.68 -5.89
CA MET A 226 2.77 15.00 -5.28
C MET A 226 3.04 14.92 -3.79
N SER A 227 4.02 15.68 -3.31
CA SER A 227 4.37 15.75 -1.89
C SER A 227 4.59 17.18 -1.45
N ALA A 228 4.40 17.44 -0.15
CA ALA A 228 4.76 18.71 0.48
C ALA A 228 6.24 18.75 0.87
N THR A 229 6.86 17.59 1.05
CA THR A 229 8.25 17.39 1.48
C THR A 229 8.96 16.49 0.50
N THR A 230 10.24 16.73 0.29
CA THR A 230 11.11 15.95 -0.61
C THR A 230 12.28 15.33 0.15
N GLN A 231 12.10 15.03 1.45
CA GLN A 231 13.17 14.47 2.27
C GLN A 231 13.10 12.94 2.29
N ASP A 232 14.26 12.31 2.13
CA ASP A 232 14.54 10.88 2.20
C ASP A 232 13.64 9.99 1.30
N ASP A 233 13.74 10.21 0.00
CA ASP A 233 12.89 9.60 -1.02
C ASP A 233 13.41 8.24 -1.52
N SER A 234 14.34 7.60 -0.81
CA SER A 234 14.89 6.28 -1.19
C SER A 234 13.82 5.19 -1.29
N PHE A 235 12.75 5.31 -0.52
CA PHE A 235 11.62 4.40 -0.55
C PHE A 235 10.81 4.47 -1.85
N PHE A 236 10.66 5.65 -2.45
CA PHE A 236 9.99 5.77 -3.75
C PHE A 236 10.73 4.98 -4.84
N VAL A 237 12.05 4.98 -4.79
CA VAL A 237 12.87 4.17 -5.69
C VAL A 237 12.71 2.69 -5.39
N LYS A 238 12.91 2.27 -4.13
CA LYS A 238 12.93 0.86 -3.73
C LYS A 238 11.54 0.22 -3.78
N THR A 239 10.51 0.94 -3.33
CA THR A 239 9.14 0.40 -3.19
C THR A 239 8.31 0.63 -4.44
N LEU A 240 8.30 1.85 -5.00
CA LEU A 240 7.44 2.17 -6.14
C LEU A 240 8.13 2.07 -7.50
N GLY A 241 9.44 1.79 -7.53
CA GLY A 241 10.22 1.72 -8.77
C GLY A 241 10.24 3.04 -9.54
N ILE A 242 10.28 4.17 -8.82
CA ILE A 242 10.46 5.50 -9.42
C ILE A 242 11.93 5.69 -9.76
N SER A 243 12.23 6.34 -10.87
CA SER A 243 13.62 6.58 -11.26
C SER A 243 14.33 7.51 -10.27
N VAL A 244 15.60 7.23 -10.01
CA VAL A 244 16.44 8.07 -9.14
C VAL A 244 16.51 9.52 -9.67
N ASP A 245 16.55 9.68 -11.00
CA ASP A 245 16.61 11.00 -11.64
C ASP A 245 15.35 11.82 -11.35
N ALA A 246 14.16 11.22 -11.42
CA ALA A 246 12.91 11.90 -11.09
C ALA A 246 12.86 12.36 -9.62
N ILE A 247 13.48 11.62 -8.71
CA ILE A 247 13.55 11.98 -7.29
C ILE A 247 14.58 13.11 -7.06
N LYS A 248 15.72 13.05 -7.72
CA LYS A 248 16.78 14.07 -7.57
C LYS A 248 16.41 15.41 -8.21
N ASN A 249 15.54 15.40 -9.22
CA ASN A 249 15.12 16.58 -9.98
C ASN A 249 13.61 16.81 -9.83
N PRO A 250 13.08 17.08 -8.62
CA PRO A 250 11.65 17.33 -8.42
C PRO A 250 11.25 18.65 -9.09
N ILE A 251 10.03 18.71 -9.61
CA ILE A 251 9.45 19.96 -10.11
C ILE A 251 9.00 20.78 -8.91
N THR A 252 9.72 21.85 -8.62
CA THR A 252 9.44 22.76 -7.50
C THR A 252 9.11 24.17 -8.00
N ASN A 253 8.38 24.94 -7.22
CA ASN A 253 8.16 26.35 -7.50
C ASN A 253 9.16 27.18 -6.69
N GLU A 254 10.24 27.61 -7.33
CA GLU A 254 11.32 28.38 -6.72
C GLU A 254 10.90 29.77 -6.20
N THR A 255 9.80 30.32 -6.73
CA THR A 255 9.33 31.67 -6.38
C THR A 255 8.47 31.72 -5.13
N LEU A 256 7.91 30.62 -4.69
CA LEU A 256 7.08 30.54 -3.49
C LEU A 256 7.89 30.09 -2.28
N LYS A 257 8.64 31.01 -1.66
CA LYS A 257 9.16 30.82 -0.29
C LYS A 257 7.97 30.92 0.67
N TRP A 258 7.32 29.83 0.95
CA TRP A 258 6.32 29.79 2.02
C TRP A 258 7.01 29.74 3.37
N SER A 259 7.03 30.89 4.05
CA SER A 259 7.28 30.98 5.48
C SER A 259 5.92 31.09 6.21
N GLY A 260 5.19 29.98 6.27
CA GLY A 260 4.01 29.92 7.14
C GLY A 260 4.44 29.74 8.58
N GLU A 261 3.98 30.59 9.51
CA GLU A 261 4.11 30.33 10.93
C GLU A 261 3.38 29.02 11.27
N LYS A 262 4.10 28.05 11.84
CA LYS A 262 3.52 26.81 12.35
C LYS A 262 3.36 26.95 13.86
N MET A 263 2.14 27.04 14.34
CA MET A 263 1.84 26.92 15.76
C MET A 263 1.63 25.43 16.07
N ILE A 264 2.49 24.87 16.92
CA ILE A 264 2.30 23.55 17.49
C ILE A 264 1.74 23.78 18.91
N LEU A 265 0.49 23.42 19.11
CA LEU A 265 -0.12 23.34 20.44
C LEU A 265 0.20 21.95 21.01
N ILE A 266 0.94 21.91 22.12
CA ILE A 266 1.26 20.70 22.88
C ILE A 266 0.24 20.56 24.02
#